data_c3ff781f7b324807b20a185d6360bc6a
#
_entry.id   c3ff781f7b324807b20a185d6360bc6a
#
_cell.length_a   1.000
_cell.length_b   1.000
_cell.length_c   1.000
_cell.angle_alpha   90.00
_cell.angle_beta   90.00
_cell.angle_gamma   90.00
#
_symmetry.space_group_name_H-M   'P 1'
#
loop_
_entity.id
_entity.type
_entity.pdbx_description
1 polymer ?
#
loop_
_entity_poly.entity_id
_entity_poly.type
_entity_poly.pdbx_seq_one_letter_code
_entity_poly.pdbx_strand_id
1 'polypeptide(L)'
;MCIRDSVKTIHQISNFFDFHMFPISRMLGVFCNSVEPTDEERSEINKAIKTTLTKHRLNQNTSAEYSIDWAENFIKNSQFLEKIPHIAELKISGVDTAIIVAPGPSLNKNINDLKQYKDKALIISVLHALPMLIKEGIEPHVVVHVDAKLDEPLIEFLEKRMNFEIPLFVMGSNLPLMFNKIPREKTVWSELMGPLHNELCKQLNISFPHLSGGNVSLYAFNLCAQWKFKNI
;
A
#
# COMPACT_ATOMS: atom_id res chain seq x y z
N MET A 1 -14.05 -22.13 -22.65
CA MET A 1 -12.65 -21.64 -22.53
C MET A 1 -11.82 -22.82 -22.07
N CYS A 2 -10.90 -23.32 -22.88
CA CYS A 2 -10.17 -24.55 -22.58
C CYS A 2 -8.98 -24.22 -21.67
N ILE A 3 -8.89 -24.88 -20.50
CA ILE A 3 -7.89 -24.60 -19.45
C ILE A 3 -6.53 -25.25 -19.82
N ARG A 4 -6.08 -25.17 -21.05
CA ARG A 4 -4.75 -25.69 -21.42
C ARG A 4 -3.57 -24.73 -21.12
N ASP A 5 -3.86 -23.49 -20.76
CA ASP A 5 -2.85 -22.50 -20.34
C ASP A 5 -2.98 -22.24 -18.84
N SER A 6 -2.47 -23.14 -18.02
CA SER A 6 -2.64 -23.14 -16.55
C SER A 6 -2.29 -21.79 -15.87
N VAL A 7 -1.23 -21.13 -16.31
CA VAL A 7 -0.79 -19.84 -15.71
C VAL A 7 -1.75 -18.70 -16.04
N LYS A 8 -2.25 -18.60 -17.27
CA LYS A 8 -3.25 -17.59 -17.67
C LYS A 8 -4.59 -17.82 -16.95
N THR A 9 -4.94 -19.06 -16.73
CA THR A 9 -6.21 -19.43 -16.09
C THR A 9 -6.25 -19.08 -14.61
N ILE A 10 -5.14 -19.29 -13.86
CA ILE A 10 -5.05 -18.90 -12.45
C ILE A 10 -5.18 -17.38 -12.32
N HIS A 11 -4.52 -16.63 -13.18
CA HIS A 11 -4.61 -15.17 -13.19
C HIS A 11 -6.01 -14.67 -13.59
N GLN A 12 -6.67 -15.32 -14.54
CA GLN A 12 -8.03 -15.01 -14.94
C GLN A 12 -9.06 -15.35 -13.87
N ILE A 13 -8.88 -16.46 -13.15
CA ILE A 13 -9.73 -16.83 -12.00
C ILE A 13 -9.56 -15.78 -10.88
N SER A 14 -8.33 -15.41 -10.54
CA SER A 14 -8.07 -14.37 -9.54
C SER A 14 -8.73 -13.05 -9.94
N ASN A 15 -8.52 -12.58 -11.17
CA ASN A 15 -9.11 -11.34 -11.67
C ASN A 15 -10.64 -11.39 -11.72
N PHE A 16 -11.22 -12.54 -12.04
CA PHE A 16 -12.68 -12.73 -12.02
C PHE A 16 -13.24 -12.56 -10.61
N PHE A 17 -12.59 -13.11 -9.60
CA PHE A 17 -13.00 -12.97 -8.21
C PHE A 17 -12.75 -11.56 -7.67
N ASP A 18 -11.66 -10.91 -8.05
CA ASP A 18 -11.35 -9.54 -7.64
C ASP A 18 -12.33 -8.51 -8.26
N PHE A 19 -12.86 -8.78 -9.46
CA PHE A 19 -13.76 -7.87 -10.19
C PHE A 19 -15.25 -8.01 -9.82
N HIS A 20 -15.67 -9.20 -9.41
CA HIS A 20 -17.07 -9.48 -9.10
C HIS A 20 -17.23 -9.63 -7.59
N MET A 21 -17.70 -8.60 -6.92
CA MET A 21 -18.06 -8.60 -5.49
C MET A 21 -19.30 -9.48 -5.24
N PHE A 22 -19.19 -10.77 -5.49
CA PHE A 22 -20.23 -11.72 -5.11
C PHE A 22 -20.03 -12.19 -3.66
N PRO A 23 -21.13 -12.34 -2.87
CA PRO A 23 -21.04 -13.00 -1.58
C PRO A 23 -20.46 -14.40 -1.74
N ILE A 24 -19.43 -14.73 -0.99
CA ILE A 24 -18.74 -16.05 -1.02
C ILE A 24 -19.72 -17.23 -0.92
N SER A 25 -20.86 -17.05 -0.25
CA SER A 25 -21.92 -18.05 -0.12
C SER A 25 -22.58 -18.47 -1.45
N ARG A 26 -22.34 -17.77 -2.55
CA ARG A 26 -22.87 -18.10 -3.89
C ARG A 26 -21.79 -18.51 -4.90
N MET A 27 -20.55 -18.64 -4.48
CA MET A 27 -19.44 -19.09 -5.32
C MET A 27 -19.33 -20.61 -5.38
N LEU A 28 -20.37 -21.29 -5.79
CA LEU A 28 -20.26 -22.64 -6.35
C LEU A 28 -19.93 -22.49 -7.83
N GLY A 29 -18.62 -22.40 -8.12
CA GLY A 29 -18.13 -22.45 -9.49
C GLY A 29 -18.39 -23.84 -10.06
N VAL A 30 -19.30 -23.93 -11.01
CA VAL A 30 -19.43 -25.13 -11.82
C VAL A 30 -18.38 -25.06 -12.91
N PHE A 31 -17.32 -25.81 -12.74
CA PHE A 31 -16.33 -26.01 -13.80
C PHE A 31 -16.90 -27.09 -14.76
N CYS A 32 -17.53 -26.64 -15.85
CA CYS A 32 -17.85 -27.54 -16.96
C CYS A 32 -16.57 -27.69 -17.80
N ASN A 33 -15.90 -28.81 -17.64
CA ASN A 33 -14.78 -29.17 -18.48
C ASN A 33 -15.16 -30.41 -19.31
N SER A 34 -14.89 -30.37 -20.61
CA SER A 34 -15.07 -31.52 -21.50
C SER A 34 -13.96 -32.57 -21.35
N VAL A 35 -12.94 -32.29 -20.53
CA VAL A 35 -11.82 -33.17 -20.20
C VAL A 35 -11.61 -33.16 -18.70
N GLU A 36 -11.56 -34.33 -18.06
CA GLU A 36 -11.24 -34.42 -16.65
C GLU A 36 -9.80 -33.93 -16.40
N PRO A 37 -9.60 -33.01 -15.44
CA PRO A 37 -8.27 -32.56 -15.09
C PRO A 37 -7.48 -33.69 -14.44
N THR A 38 -6.17 -33.71 -14.67
CA THR A 38 -5.25 -34.59 -13.95
C THR A 38 -5.24 -34.26 -12.45
N ASP A 39 -4.79 -35.17 -11.62
CA ASP A 39 -4.71 -34.93 -10.15
C ASP A 39 -3.81 -33.73 -9.83
N GLU A 40 -2.75 -33.53 -10.60
CA GLU A 40 -1.84 -32.39 -10.45
C GLU A 40 -2.54 -31.07 -10.80
N GLU A 41 -3.21 -30.98 -11.94
CA GLU A 41 -4.01 -29.81 -12.34
C GLU A 41 -5.14 -29.52 -11.34
N ARG A 42 -5.80 -30.55 -10.82
CA ARG A 42 -6.83 -30.42 -9.79
C ARG A 42 -6.27 -29.86 -8.49
N SER A 43 -5.08 -30.30 -8.09
CA SER A 43 -4.36 -29.78 -6.92
C SER A 43 -4.00 -28.31 -7.06
N GLU A 44 -3.44 -27.91 -8.22
CA GLU A 44 -3.10 -26.52 -8.51
C GLU A 44 -4.32 -25.60 -8.54
N ILE A 45 -5.41 -26.02 -9.17
CA ILE A 45 -6.67 -25.29 -9.21
C ILE A 45 -7.22 -25.09 -7.80
N ASN A 46 -7.25 -26.14 -6.99
CA ASN A 46 -7.73 -26.07 -5.61
C ASN A 46 -6.87 -25.13 -4.75
N LYS A 47 -5.54 -25.16 -4.93
CA LYS A 47 -4.61 -24.25 -4.26
C LYS A 47 -4.87 -22.80 -4.66
N ALA A 48 -5.07 -22.52 -5.96
CA ALA A 48 -5.36 -21.20 -6.47
C ALA A 48 -6.69 -20.67 -5.93
N ILE A 49 -7.75 -21.46 -5.97
CA ILE A 49 -9.06 -21.12 -5.42
C ILE A 49 -8.94 -20.81 -3.92
N LYS A 50 -8.32 -21.69 -3.15
CA LYS A 50 -8.14 -21.51 -1.70
C LYS A 50 -7.36 -20.23 -1.38
N THR A 51 -6.28 -19.95 -2.11
CA THR A 51 -5.49 -18.73 -1.94
C THR A 51 -6.31 -17.48 -2.24
N THR A 52 -7.03 -17.48 -3.35
CA THR A 52 -7.88 -16.34 -3.76
C THR A 52 -9.03 -16.09 -2.77
N LEU A 53 -9.70 -17.14 -2.32
CA LEU A 53 -10.76 -17.02 -1.30
C LEU A 53 -10.21 -16.53 0.03
N THR A 54 -9.03 -16.98 0.44
CA THR A 54 -8.38 -16.51 1.68
C THR A 54 -8.04 -15.03 1.58
N LYS A 55 -7.43 -14.60 0.47
CA LYS A 55 -7.12 -13.18 0.20
C LYS A 55 -8.39 -12.31 0.22
N HIS A 56 -9.43 -12.76 -0.48
CA HIS A 56 -10.71 -12.05 -0.54
C HIS A 56 -11.35 -11.90 0.86
N ARG A 57 -11.33 -12.98 1.65
CA ARG A 57 -11.84 -12.97 3.03
C ARG A 57 -11.07 -12.02 3.95
N LEU A 58 -9.74 -12.00 3.83
CA LEU A 58 -8.91 -11.04 4.57
C LEU A 58 -9.25 -9.60 4.19
N ASN A 59 -9.36 -9.31 2.90
CA ASN A 59 -9.72 -7.98 2.43
C ASN A 59 -11.12 -7.56 2.90
N GLN A 60 -12.10 -8.46 2.87
CA GLN A 60 -13.45 -8.19 3.37
C GLN A 60 -13.45 -7.90 4.88
N ASN A 61 -12.73 -8.67 5.68
CA ASN A 61 -12.63 -8.45 7.11
C ASN A 61 -11.98 -7.09 7.41
N THR A 62 -10.88 -6.77 6.74
CA THR A 62 -10.22 -5.46 6.87
C THR A 62 -11.16 -4.32 6.47
N SER A 63 -11.89 -4.47 5.36
CA SER A 63 -12.86 -3.46 4.93
C SER A 63 -14.02 -3.32 5.91
N ALA A 64 -14.52 -4.41 6.46
CA ALA A 64 -15.60 -4.38 7.46
C ALA A 64 -15.14 -3.70 8.75
N GLU A 65 -13.90 -3.93 9.17
CA GLU A 65 -13.32 -3.35 10.39
C GLU A 65 -13.04 -1.85 10.26
N TYR A 66 -12.50 -1.41 9.11
CA TYR A 66 -11.98 -0.05 8.96
C TYR A 66 -12.79 0.86 8.04
N SER A 67 -13.89 0.39 7.43
CA SER A 67 -14.66 1.18 6.47
C SER A 67 -15.18 2.50 7.03
N ILE A 68 -15.62 2.51 8.28
CA ILE A 68 -16.13 3.70 8.96
C ILE A 68 -14.96 4.67 9.21
N ASP A 69 -13.86 4.18 9.75
CA ASP A 69 -12.68 5.01 10.03
C ASP A 69 -12.15 5.65 8.74
N TRP A 70 -12.08 4.90 7.64
CA TRP A 70 -11.66 5.43 6.34
C TRP A 70 -12.61 6.50 5.81
N ALA A 71 -13.92 6.28 5.94
CA ALA A 71 -14.92 7.26 5.51
C ALA A 71 -14.83 8.55 6.33
N GLU A 72 -14.71 8.44 7.65
CA GLU A 72 -14.52 9.59 8.52
C GLU A 72 -13.21 10.33 8.22
N ASN A 73 -12.11 9.59 8.06
CA ASN A 73 -10.82 10.17 7.72
C ASN A 73 -10.86 10.88 6.37
N PHE A 74 -11.54 10.30 5.36
CA PHE A 74 -11.74 10.95 4.09
C PHE A 74 -12.47 12.28 4.25
N ILE A 75 -13.60 12.31 4.96
CA ILE A 75 -14.38 13.53 5.18
C ILE A 75 -13.53 14.60 5.89
N LYS A 76 -12.80 14.20 6.94
CA LYS A 76 -11.95 15.12 7.70
C LYS A 76 -10.74 15.61 6.87
N ASN A 77 -10.21 14.78 5.99
CA ASN A 77 -9.05 15.10 5.16
C ASN A 77 -9.41 15.88 3.90
N SER A 78 -10.66 15.75 3.40
CA SER A 78 -11.09 16.36 2.12
C SER A 78 -10.86 17.88 2.07
N GLN A 79 -11.01 18.57 3.20
CA GLN A 79 -10.74 20.01 3.32
C GLN A 79 -9.28 20.42 3.07
N PHE A 80 -8.37 19.46 3.04
CA PHE A 80 -6.93 19.69 2.85
C PHE A 80 -6.44 19.26 1.47
N LEU A 81 -7.20 18.43 0.72
CA LEU A 81 -6.74 17.81 -0.53
C LEU A 81 -6.36 18.83 -1.60
N GLU A 82 -7.05 19.97 -1.66
CA GLU A 82 -6.70 21.07 -2.58
C GLU A 82 -5.37 21.77 -2.22
N LYS A 83 -4.91 21.61 -0.99
CA LYS A 83 -3.73 22.31 -0.44
C LYS A 83 -2.51 21.41 -0.32
N ILE A 84 -2.67 20.15 -0.65
CA ILE A 84 -1.62 19.12 -0.54
C ILE A 84 -1.49 18.46 -1.90
N PRO A 85 -0.28 18.36 -2.47
CA PRO A 85 -0.09 17.77 -3.78
C PRO A 85 -0.45 16.29 -3.77
N HIS A 86 -0.96 15.80 -4.90
CA HIS A 86 -1.13 14.38 -5.13
C HIS A 86 0.22 13.74 -5.46
N ILE A 87 0.41 12.48 -5.10
CA ILE A 87 1.65 11.74 -5.32
C ILE A 87 2.06 11.65 -6.80
N ALA A 88 1.09 11.72 -7.73
CA ALA A 88 1.34 11.77 -9.17
C ALA A 88 2.10 13.03 -9.61
N GLU A 89 2.08 14.09 -8.81
CA GLU A 89 2.78 15.34 -9.09
C GLU A 89 4.25 15.29 -8.68
N LEU A 90 4.61 14.31 -7.86
CA LEU A 90 5.99 14.14 -7.42
C LEU A 90 6.88 13.61 -8.54
N LYS A 91 7.95 14.32 -8.79
CA LYS A 91 9.02 13.90 -9.68
C LYS A 91 10.23 13.52 -8.85
N ILE A 92 10.47 12.23 -8.70
CA ILE A 92 11.69 11.73 -8.07
C ILE A 92 12.77 11.65 -9.16
N SER A 93 13.88 12.30 -8.94
CA SER A 93 15.02 12.32 -9.88
C SER A 93 16.35 12.28 -9.11
N GLY A 94 17.41 11.89 -9.81
CA GLY A 94 18.77 11.94 -9.27
C GLY A 94 19.29 10.62 -8.70
N VAL A 95 18.43 9.62 -8.47
CA VAL A 95 18.82 8.29 -7.99
C VAL A 95 18.04 7.18 -8.70
N ASP A 96 18.73 6.10 -9.01
CA ASP A 96 18.14 4.93 -9.71
C ASP A 96 17.71 3.81 -8.74
N THR A 97 18.07 3.91 -7.48
CA THR A 97 17.87 2.89 -6.46
C THR A 97 16.96 3.41 -5.35
N ALA A 98 15.98 2.61 -4.96
CA ALA A 98 15.17 2.82 -3.76
C ALA A 98 15.42 1.71 -2.74
N ILE A 99 15.42 2.06 -1.45
CA ILE A 99 15.52 1.12 -0.34
C ILE A 99 14.27 1.26 0.51
N ILE A 100 13.49 0.18 0.63
CA ILE A 100 12.28 0.15 1.44
C ILE A 100 12.61 -0.43 2.81
N VAL A 101 12.31 0.34 3.84
CA VAL A 101 12.57 -0.03 5.23
C VAL A 101 11.26 -0.32 5.96
N ALA A 102 11.14 -1.55 6.45
CA ALA A 102 9.98 -2.03 7.20
C ALA A 102 10.39 -2.52 8.61
N PRO A 103 9.49 -2.49 9.60
CA PRO A 103 9.77 -2.91 10.97
C PRO A 103 9.79 -4.44 11.06
N GLY A 104 10.95 -5.03 10.80
CA GLY A 104 11.15 -6.47 10.90
C GLY A 104 12.38 -6.80 11.74
N PRO A 105 12.52 -8.03 12.28
CA PRO A 105 13.69 -8.43 13.08
C PRO A 105 15.02 -8.30 12.33
N SER A 106 15.01 -8.35 11.01
CA SER A 106 16.19 -8.16 10.17
C SER A 106 16.68 -6.71 10.16
N LEU A 107 15.81 -5.72 10.39
CA LEU A 107 16.19 -4.32 10.41
C LEU A 107 17.28 -4.06 11.46
N ASN A 108 17.16 -4.65 12.64
CA ASN A 108 18.18 -4.51 13.70
C ASN A 108 19.57 -4.96 13.26
N LYS A 109 19.67 -5.89 12.30
CA LYS A 109 20.95 -6.43 11.82
C LYS A 109 21.57 -5.53 10.77
N ASN A 110 20.73 -4.87 9.93
CA ASN A 110 21.17 -4.20 8.72
C ASN A 110 21.03 -2.67 8.80
N ILE A 111 20.52 -2.15 9.91
CA ILE A 111 20.20 -0.72 10.04
C ILE A 111 21.43 0.18 9.84
N ASN A 112 22.59 -0.25 10.31
CA ASN A 112 23.83 0.52 10.15
C ASN A 112 24.30 0.59 8.70
N ASP A 113 23.95 -0.40 7.88
CA ASP A 113 24.31 -0.43 6.46
C ASP A 113 23.57 0.67 5.68
N LEU A 114 22.39 1.10 6.15
CA LEU A 114 21.63 2.17 5.52
C LEU A 114 22.33 3.51 5.53
N LYS A 115 23.19 3.76 6.52
CA LYS A 115 23.93 5.06 6.65
C LYS A 115 24.77 5.38 5.42
N GLN A 116 25.36 4.34 4.79
CA GLN A 116 26.20 4.51 3.59
C GLN A 116 25.41 4.77 2.30
N TYR A 117 24.08 4.61 2.33
CA TYR A 117 23.20 4.78 1.17
C TYR A 117 22.41 6.09 1.18
N LYS A 118 22.56 6.94 2.22
CA LYS A 118 21.82 8.20 2.37
C LYS A 118 21.85 9.07 1.10
N ASP A 119 23.02 9.17 0.47
CA ASP A 119 23.21 10.01 -0.73
C ASP A 119 23.20 9.21 -2.05
N LYS A 120 22.96 7.89 -2.00
CA LYS A 120 23.05 6.99 -3.15
C LYS A 120 21.72 6.35 -3.53
N ALA A 121 20.76 6.37 -2.62
CA ALA A 121 19.46 5.74 -2.81
C ALA A 121 18.37 6.57 -2.15
N LEU A 122 17.14 6.46 -2.66
CA LEU A 122 15.97 6.97 -1.98
C LEU A 122 15.59 6.00 -0.85
N ILE A 123 15.70 6.43 0.39
CA ILE A 123 15.28 5.63 1.55
C ILE A 123 13.82 5.92 1.83
N ILE A 124 12.99 4.90 1.70
CA ILE A 124 11.55 4.94 1.98
C ILE A 124 11.27 4.11 3.21
N SER A 125 10.70 4.71 4.24
CA SER A 125 10.32 4.03 5.47
C SER A 125 8.81 3.84 5.55
N VAL A 126 8.35 2.67 5.97
CA VAL A 126 7.00 2.58 6.53
C VAL A 126 6.99 3.25 7.90
N LEU A 127 5.87 3.85 8.28
CA LEU A 127 5.81 4.70 9.48
C LEU A 127 6.27 3.98 10.76
N HIS A 128 5.92 2.70 10.92
CA HIS A 128 6.33 1.90 12.08
C HIS A 128 7.85 1.64 12.18
N ALA A 129 8.61 1.81 11.11
CA ALA A 129 10.07 1.70 11.15
C ALA A 129 10.75 3.04 11.47
N LEU A 130 10.04 4.15 11.31
CA LEU A 130 10.60 5.50 11.49
C LEU A 130 11.21 5.73 12.87
N PRO A 131 10.59 5.34 14.01
CA PRO A 131 11.19 5.55 15.33
C PRO A 131 12.57 4.91 15.47
N MET A 132 12.76 3.71 14.91
CA MET A 132 14.04 3.01 14.96
C MET A 132 15.09 3.71 14.09
N LEU A 133 14.72 4.15 12.88
CA LEU A 133 15.64 4.88 12.00
C LEU A 133 16.12 6.17 12.65
N ILE A 134 15.21 6.97 13.19
CA ILE A 134 15.53 8.24 13.86
C ILE A 134 16.42 8.01 15.09
N LYS A 135 16.17 6.96 15.86
CA LYS A 135 17.03 6.58 17.00
C LYS A 135 18.46 6.30 16.58
N GLU A 136 18.66 5.70 15.41
CA GLU A 136 19.99 5.39 14.86
C GLU A 136 20.60 6.56 14.03
N GLY A 137 19.95 7.70 14.01
CA GLY A 137 20.40 8.89 13.27
C GLY A 137 20.25 8.74 11.75
N ILE A 138 19.31 7.92 11.30
CA ILE A 138 19.00 7.72 9.88
C ILE A 138 17.69 8.43 9.58
N GLU A 139 17.74 9.45 8.75
CA GLU A 139 16.58 10.18 8.27
C GLU A 139 16.16 9.61 6.92
N PRO A 140 14.97 8.98 6.81
CA PRO A 140 14.47 8.55 5.53
C PRO A 140 14.03 9.75 4.69
N HIS A 141 14.05 9.60 3.36
CA HIS A 141 13.58 10.65 2.45
C HIS A 141 12.06 10.70 2.36
N VAL A 142 11.42 9.54 2.45
CA VAL A 142 9.97 9.37 2.32
C VAL A 142 9.47 8.44 3.42
N VAL A 143 8.33 8.78 4.00
CA VAL A 143 7.60 7.91 4.93
C VAL A 143 6.23 7.58 4.32
N VAL A 144 5.88 6.31 4.37
CA VAL A 144 4.60 5.81 3.83
C VAL A 144 3.74 5.26 4.95
N HIS A 145 2.48 5.65 4.96
CA HIS A 145 1.46 5.12 5.86
C HIS A 145 0.11 5.08 5.16
N VAL A 146 -0.60 3.96 5.24
CA VAL A 146 -1.89 3.77 4.58
C VAL A 146 -2.99 3.25 5.50
N ASP A 147 -2.65 2.90 6.75
CA ASP A 147 -3.61 2.39 7.72
C ASP A 147 -4.52 3.51 8.26
N ALA A 148 -5.76 3.16 8.59
CA ALA A 148 -6.75 4.12 9.08
C ALA A 148 -6.46 4.63 10.49
N LYS A 149 -5.68 3.90 11.26
CA LYS A 149 -5.37 4.20 12.67
C LYS A 149 -3.87 4.19 12.92
N LEU A 150 -3.46 4.96 13.92
CA LEU A 150 -2.14 4.91 14.52
C LEU A 150 -2.26 4.31 15.93
N ASP A 151 -1.26 3.56 16.31
CA ASP A 151 -1.11 3.12 17.70
C ASP A 151 -0.56 4.25 18.59
N GLU A 152 -0.86 4.19 19.88
CA GLU A 152 -0.44 5.18 20.85
C GLU A 152 1.08 5.46 20.84
N PRO A 153 1.98 4.46 20.76
CA PRO A 153 3.40 4.69 20.72
C PRO A 153 3.85 5.54 19.51
N LEU A 154 3.22 5.36 18.33
CA LEU A 154 3.51 6.17 17.15
C LEU A 154 2.98 7.59 17.28
N ILE A 155 1.79 7.75 17.85
CA ILE A 155 1.23 9.07 18.14
C ILE A 155 2.17 9.83 19.07
N GLU A 156 2.57 9.22 20.18
CA GLU A 156 3.49 9.81 21.16
C GLU A 156 4.86 10.15 20.54
N PHE A 157 5.38 9.26 19.69
CA PHE A 157 6.62 9.51 18.95
C PHE A 157 6.51 10.74 18.05
N LEU A 158 5.45 10.82 17.24
CA LEU A 158 5.22 11.95 16.34
C LEU A 158 5.02 13.26 17.12
N GLU A 159 4.36 13.21 18.27
CA GLU A 159 4.18 14.37 19.15
C GLU A 159 5.49 14.90 19.76
N LYS A 160 6.34 14.00 20.22
CA LYS A 160 7.59 14.34 20.88
C LYS A 160 8.70 14.78 19.92
N ARG A 161 8.60 14.39 18.64
CA ARG A 161 9.67 14.57 17.64
C ARG A 161 9.38 15.62 16.58
N MET A 162 8.45 16.52 16.82
CA MET A 162 8.07 17.59 15.87
C MET A 162 9.20 18.57 15.48
N ASN A 163 10.42 18.43 16.03
CA ASN A 163 11.56 19.31 15.77
C ASN A 163 12.65 18.70 14.86
N PHE A 164 12.44 17.53 14.25
CA PHE A 164 13.39 17.00 13.28
C PHE A 164 12.96 17.35 11.85
N GLU A 165 13.89 17.30 10.92
CA GLU A 165 13.56 17.45 9.50
C GLU A 165 12.64 16.30 9.09
N ILE A 166 11.36 16.64 8.95
CA ILE A 166 10.32 15.66 8.63
C ILE A 166 10.51 15.27 7.16
N PRO A 167 10.66 13.97 6.89
CA PRO A 167 10.69 13.48 5.52
C PRO A 167 9.34 13.70 4.85
N LEU A 168 9.29 13.52 3.53
CA LEU A 168 8.03 13.56 2.80
C LEU A 168 7.11 12.42 3.25
N PHE A 169 5.92 12.75 3.71
CA PHE A 169 4.91 11.78 4.10
C PHE A 169 3.95 11.48 2.96
N VAL A 170 3.88 10.21 2.58
CA VAL A 170 2.89 9.70 1.63
C VAL A 170 1.76 9.07 2.41
N MET A 171 0.58 9.64 2.28
CA MET A 171 -0.60 9.24 3.05
C MET A 171 -1.74 8.80 2.13
N GLY A 172 -2.47 7.78 2.58
CA GLY A 172 -3.72 7.33 1.98
C GLY A 172 -4.95 7.83 2.74
N SER A 173 -5.86 6.95 3.08
CA SER A 173 -7.06 7.24 3.91
C SER A 173 -6.74 7.32 5.39
N ASN A 174 -5.79 8.16 5.77
CA ASN A 174 -5.20 8.20 7.08
C ASN A 174 -5.94 9.08 8.06
N LEU A 175 -5.48 9.02 9.30
CA LEU A 175 -5.97 9.82 10.39
C LEU A 175 -5.83 11.32 10.11
N PRO A 176 -6.88 12.13 10.39
CA PRO A 176 -6.77 13.59 10.35
C PRO A 176 -5.68 14.16 11.26
N LEU A 177 -5.34 13.43 12.32
CA LEU A 177 -4.25 13.77 13.24
C LEU A 177 -2.90 13.94 12.53
N MET A 178 -2.67 13.18 11.44
CA MET A 178 -1.44 13.32 10.68
C MET A 178 -1.29 14.73 10.10
N PHE A 179 -2.37 15.33 9.60
CA PHE A 179 -2.36 16.70 9.08
C PHE A 179 -2.09 17.76 10.15
N ASN A 180 -2.41 17.47 11.41
CA ASN A 180 -2.11 18.34 12.54
C ASN A 180 -0.69 18.17 13.09
N LYS A 181 -0.10 16.98 12.89
CA LYS A 181 1.22 16.62 13.45
C LYS A 181 2.34 16.76 12.41
N ILE A 182 2.03 16.66 11.14
CA ILE A 182 3.00 16.73 10.04
C ILE A 182 2.72 18.00 9.24
N PRO A 183 3.74 18.84 8.97
CA PRO A 183 3.60 20.03 8.15
C PRO A 183 3.00 19.69 6.77
N ARG A 184 2.07 20.50 6.30
CA ARG A 184 1.38 20.26 5.00
C ARG A 184 2.34 20.24 3.84
N GLU A 185 3.36 21.08 3.86
CA GLU A 185 4.43 21.16 2.86
C GLU A 185 5.28 19.88 2.79
N LYS A 186 5.20 19.03 3.80
CA LYS A 186 5.86 17.72 3.87
C LYS A 186 4.91 16.55 3.64
N THR A 187 3.70 16.82 3.17
CA THR A 187 2.67 15.81 3.00
C THR A 187 2.22 15.74 1.56
N VAL A 188 2.09 14.54 1.04
CA VAL A 188 1.41 14.26 -0.22
C VAL A 188 0.34 13.21 0.01
N TRP A 189 -0.77 13.34 -0.68
CA TRP A 189 -1.79 12.31 -0.63
C TRP A 189 -1.68 11.37 -1.85
N SER A 190 -2.04 10.11 -1.65
CA SER A 190 -1.95 9.09 -2.69
C SER A 190 -3.29 8.47 -2.98
N GLU A 191 -3.76 7.60 -2.12
CA GLU A 191 -5.00 6.87 -2.31
C GLU A 191 -6.02 7.23 -1.24
N LEU A 192 -7.24 7.38 -1.70
CA LEU A 192 -8.43 7.37 -0.88
C LEU A 192 -9.16 6.07 -1.17
N MET A 193 -9.74 5.47 -0.16
CA MET A 193 -10.41 4.19 -0.34
C MET A 193 -11.68 4.29 -1.19
N GLY A 194 -11.87 3.31 -2.06
CA GLY A 194 -13.13 3.02 -2.72
C GLY A 194 -13.48 3.90 -3.92
N PRO A 195 -14.75 3.92 -4.31
CA PRO A 195 -15.24 4.63 -5.50
C PRO A 195 -14.98 6.13 -5.48
N LEU A 196 -14.94 6.74 -4.30
CA LEU A 196 -14.69 8.18 -4.12
C LEU A 196 -13.30 8.60 -4.60
N HIS A 197 -12.28 7.73 -4.45
CA HIS A 197 -10.95 8.01 -5.00
C HIS A 197 -10.98 8.19 -6.51
N ASN A 198 -11.61 7.26 -7.21
CA ASN A 198 -11.68 7.28 -8.68
C ASN A 198 -12.42 8.51 -9.17
N GLU A 199 -13.53 8.85 -8.52
CA GLU A 199 -14.31 10.04 -8.89
C GLU A 199 -13.54 11.34 -8.63
N LEU A 200 -12.87 11.45 -7.49
CA LEU A 200 -12.05 12.62 -7.17
C LEU A 200 -10.87 12.76 -8.13
N CYS A 201 -10.15 11.68 -8.41
CA CYS A 201 -9.06 11.70 -9.38
C CYS A 201 -9.53 12.12 -10.77
N LYS A 202 -10.72 11.68 -11.19
CA LYS A 202 -11.34 12.08 -12.45
C LYS A 202 -11.66 13.59 -12.46
N GLN A 203 -12.26 14.10 -11.40
CA GLN A 203 -12.58 15.53 -11.29
C GLN A 203 -11.35 16.42 -11.26
N LEU A 204 -10.29 15.96 -10.59
CA LEU A 204 -9.01 16.66 -10.51
C LEU A 204 -8.08 16.38 -11.72
N ASN A 205 -8.54 15.61 -12.70
CA ASN A 205 -7.75 15.18 -13.86
C ASN A 205 -6.43 14.52 -13.50
N ILE A 206 -6.43 13.73 -12.43
CA ILE A 206 -5.28 12.97 -11.93
C ILE A 206 -5.31 11.58 -12.56
N SER A 207 -4.24 11.21 -13.27
CA SER A 207 -4.02 9.84 -13.76
C SER A 207 -2.93 9.18 -12.94
N PHE A 208 -3.32 8.34 -12.00
CA PHE A 208 -2.42 7.54 -11.20
C PHE A 208 -3.04 6.16 -10.96
N PRO A 209 -2.30 5.08 -11.21
CA PRO A 209 -2.85 3.74 -11.04
C PRO A 209 -3.12 3.46 -9.56
N HIS A 210 -4.18 2.71 -9.31
CA HIS A 210 -4.47 2.22 -7.97
C HIS A 210 -3.33 1.31 -7.47
N LEU A 211 -2.68 1.70 -6.39
CA LEU A 211 -1.60 0.94 -5.78
C LEU A 211 -2.19 -0.03 -4.75
N SER A 212 -2.54 -1.22 -5.18
CA SER A 212 -2.96 -2.25 -4.24
C SER A 212 -1.75 -2.98 -3.65
N GLY A 213 -1.76 -3.19 -2.35
CA GLY A 213 -0.78 -4.03 -1.67
C GLY A 213 -1.41 -4.66 -0.43
N GLY A 214 -1.08 -5.90 -0.12
CA GLY A 214 -1.59 -6.57 1.08
C GLY A 214 -1.03 -5.98 2.39
N ASN A 215 -0.06 -5.07 2.30
CA ASN A 215 0.52 -4.34 3.43
C ASN A 215 1.24 -3.07 2.94
N VAL A 216 1.62 -2.21 3.89
CA VAL A 216 2.27 -0.92 3.62
C VAL A 216 3.60 -1.05 2.87
N SER A 217 4.37 -2.11 3.14
CA SER A 217 5.66 -2.33 2.46
C SER A 217 5.46 -2.67 0.98
N LEU A 218 4.44 -3.44 0.65
CA LEU A 218 4.07 -3.73 -0.74
C LEU A 218 3.51 -2.50 -1.46
N TYR A 219 2.78 -1.66 -0.74
CA TYR A 219 2.38 -0.36 -1.25
C TYR A 219 3.60 0.51 -1.59
N ALA A 220 4.59 0.60 -0.69
CA ALA A 220 5.84 1.31 -0.94
C ALA A 220 6.60 0.74 -2.15
N PHE A 221 6.61 -0.57 -2.32
CA PHE A 221 7.21 -1.23 -3.48
C PHE A 221 6.52 -0.83 -4.80
N ASN A 222 5.19 -0.89 -4.83
CA ASN A 222 4.42 -0.49 -5.99
C ASN A 222 4.64 1.00 -6.33
N LEU A 223 4.77 1.84 -5.31
CA LEU A 223 5.10 3.24 -5.47
C LEU A 223 6.47 3.44 -6.13
N CYS A 224 7.50 2.71 -5.69
CA CYS A 224 8.83 2.72 -6.31
C CYS A 224 8.77 2.27 -7.77
N ALA A 225 7.99 1.25 -8.08
CA ALA A 225 7.79 0.78 -9.45
C ALA A 225 7.12 1.85 -10.33
N GLN A 226 6.12 2.59 -9.80
CA GLN A 226 5.51 3.73 -10.51
C GLN A 226 6.49 4.87 -10.73
N TRP A 227 7.37 5.15 -9.80
CA TRP A 227 8.47 6.12 -9.94
C TRP A 227 9.61 5.62 -10.83
N LYS A 228 9.50 4.39 -11.37
CA LYS A 228 10.44 3.78 -12.32
C LYS A 228 11.86 3.62 -11.79
N PHE A 229 12.00 3.31 -10.50
CA PHE A 229 13.30 2.91 -9.96
C PHE A 229 13.80 1.64 -10.66
N LYS A 230 15.10 1.61 -10.99
CA LYS A 230 15.75 0.46 -11.64
C LYS A 230 16.02 -0.67 -10.63
N ASN A 231 16.33 -0.29 -9.39
CA ASN A 231 16.62 -1.20 -8.29
C ASN A 231 15.74 -0.86 -7.09
N ILE A 232 15.11 -1.89 -6.52
CA ILE A 232 14.28 -1.76 -5.33
C ILE A 232 14.67 -2.85 -4.32
#